data_fc8e62009fb35b373eb629257e4314d7
#
_entry.id   fc8e62009fb35b373eb629257e4314d7
#
_cell.length_a   1.000
_cell.length_b   1.000
_cell.length_c   1.000
_cell.angle_alpha   90.00
_cell.angle_beta   90.00
_cell.angle_gamma   90.00
#
_symmetry.space_group_name_H-M   'P 1'
#
loop_
_entity.id
_entity.type
_entity.pdbx_description
1 polymer ?
#
loop_
_entity_poly.entity_id
_entity_poly.type
_entity_poly.pdbx_seq_one_letter_code
_entity_poly.pdbx_strand_id
1 'polypeptide(L)'
;VTGHRDIPALVVGGGIGGLATALSLARSGQRVHLVERAPEFAEIGAGLQFGPNASRALDALGVLEDILPLAVAPARAVMVDARTGRRLTTLDFGPAFVRRYGYPYLVLHRHDLLEKLVEHCRRHPLITLENNRTVADVDLRADGATVVCTDGTRYETAAVIAADGLHSALRRHVVDDDTICNGYVAYRGTVTRERAGRSADDTSVLLWVGPGMHLMQYPVRRGELYNQVAVFRSRRYRPGLEPGTWGGHDELDEAFEDACRPVREAVARIGRARHWAMFDREPATTWVNGPLVLTGDAAHPMLQYLGQGACQALEDAVELGHRFRLHTHGGVVDLRRAYREFEQVRIPRTARCQTSARPWGELWHTDDPTVLALRDRLLARRPADDYDELDWLYAPAPEATAGSAPDAAERIDATPRT
;
A
#
# COMPACT_ATOMS: atom_id res chain seq x y z
N VAL A 1 20.06 22.21 -25.24
CA VAL A 1 18.68 22.44 -25.74
C VAL A 1 17.85 21.27 -25.26
N THR A 2 17.19 21.41 -24.12
CA THR A 2 16.29 20.43 -23.55
C THR A 2 15.00 20.45 -24.39
N GLY A 3 14.79 19.41 -25.20
CA GLY A 3 13.63 19.33 -26.07
C GLY A 3 12.33 19.20 -25.26
N HIS A 4 11.34 20.02 -25.62
CA HIS A 4 9.95 19.83 -25.18
C HIS A 4 9.43 18.52 -25.75
N ARG A 5 8.85 17.66 -24.90
CA ARG A 5 8.19 16.43 -25.34
C ARG A 5 6.67 16.62 -25.13
N ASP A 6 5.93 16.51 -26.21
CA ASP A 6 4.46 16.50 -26.16
C ASP A 6 3.97 15.11 -25.73
N ILE A 7 3.44 15.02 -24.51
CA ILE A 7 3.07 13.77 -23.84
C ILE A 7 1.60 13.87 -23.41
N PRO A 8 0.72 12.96 -23.86
CA PRO A 8 -0.70 12.99 -23.47
C PRO A 8 -0.94 12.85 -21.98
N ALA A 9 -0.24 11.91 -21.31
CA ALA A 9 -0.33 11.70 -19.87
C ALA A 9 1.06 11.44 -19.27
N LEU A 10 1.45 12.26 -18.30
CA LEU A 10 2.69 12.13 -17.54
C LEU A 10 2.38 11.61 -16.14
N VAL A 11 2.94 10.45 -15.78
CA VAL A 11 2.89 9.88 -14.43
C VAL A 11 4.20 10.19 -13.72
N VAL A 12 4.13 10.82 -12.55
CA VAL A 12 5.29 11.18 -11.74
C VAL A 12 5.41 10.21 -10.56
N GLY A 13 6.47 9.41 -10.54
CA GLY A 13 6.76 8.39 -9.54
C GLY A 13 6.60 6.96 -10.05
N GLY A 14 7.65 6.14 -9.92
CA GLY A 14 7.75 4.75 -10.39
C GLY A 14 7.50 3.70 -9.31
N GLY A 15 6.79 4.06 -8.23
CA GLY A 15 6.32 3.10 -7.24
C GLY A 15 5.13 2.27 -7.72
N ILE A 16 4.61 1.38 -6.86
CA ILE A 16 3.47 0.48 -7.17
C ILE A 16 2.29 1.26 -7.76
N GLY A 17 1.88 2.37 -7.10
CA GLY A 17 0.75 3.18 -7.55
C GLY A 17 0.97 3.81 -8.94
N GLY A 18 2.17 4.37 -9.18
CA GLY A 18 2.49 5.01 -10.46
C GLY A 18 2.57 4.03 -11.62
N LEU A 19 3.23 2.87 -11.43
CA LEU A 19 3.30 1.81 -12.45
C LEU A 19 1.92 1.22 -12.75
N ALA A 20 1.12 0.95 -11.71
CA ALA A 20 -0.25 0.48 -11.86
C ALA A 20 -1.12 1.51 -12.61
N THR A 21 -0.96 2.79 -12.30
CA THR A 21 -1.66 3.89 -13.00
C THR A 21 -1.24 3.97 -14.46
N ALA A 22 0.06 3.93 -14.74
CA ALA A 22 0.56 3.94 -16.12
C ALA A 22 -0.01 2.77 -16.93
N LEU A 23 -0.02 1.57 -16.35
CA LEU A 23 -0.59 0.37 -16.98
C LEU A 23 -2.10 0.53 -17.23
N SER A 24 -2.85 1.02 -16.25
CA SER A 24 -4.31 1.22 -16.35
C SER A 24 -4.67 2.24 -17.42
N LEU A 25 -3.98 3.38 -17.46
CA LEU A 25 -4.18 4.41 -18.48
C LEU A 25 -3.83 3.91 -19.89
N ALA A 26 -2.73 3.17 -20.02
CA ALA A 26 -2.34 2.60 -21.31
C ALA A 26 -3.35 1.57 -21.81
N ARG A 27 -3.92 0.74 -20.90
CA ARG A 27 -5.03 -0.20 -21.22
C ARG A 27 -6.32 0.53 -21.59
N SER A 28 -6.49 1.79 -21.18
CA SER A 28 -7.60 2.65 -21.64
C SER A 28 -7.32 3.36 -22.99
N GLY A 29 -6.17 3.07 -23.61
CA GLY A 29 -5.79 3.62 -24.91
C GLY A 29 -4.94 4.89 -24.87
N GLN A 30 -4.50 5.34 -23.68
CA GLN A 30 -3.70 6.55 -23.52
C GLN A 30 -2.21 6.26 -23.71
N ARG A 31 -1.49 7.16 -24.40
CA ARG A 31 -0.02 7.17 -24.35
C ARG A 31 0.44 7.75 -23.02
N VAL A 32 1.30 7.04 -22.32
CA VAL A 32 1.78 7.39 -20.99
C VAL A 32 3.28 7.48 -20.97
N HIS A 33 3.80 8.55 -20.39
CA HIS A 33 5.19 8.66 -20.01
C HIS A 33 5.29 8.66 -18.50
N LEU A 34 6.04 7.71 -17.92
CA LEU A 34 6.28 7.66 -16.48
C LEU A 34 7.71 8.06 -16.20
N VAL A 35 7.90 8.99 -15.27
CA VAL A 35 9.19 9.45 -14.79
C VAL A 35 9.43 9.02 -13.34
N GLU A 36 10.65 8.51 -13.06
CA GLU A 36 11.08 8.08 -11.73
C GLU A 36 12.42 8.75 -11.38
N ARG A 37 12.54 9.23 -10.13
CA ARG A 37 13.76 9.89 -9.63
C ARG A 37 14.92 8.94 -9.42
N ALA A 38 14.64 7.70 -9.04
CA ALA A 38 15.67 6.69 -8.79
C ALA A 38 16.32 6.22 -10.08
N PRO A 39 17.59 5.78 -10.04
CA PRO A 39 18.28 5.23 -11.23
C PRO A 39 17.67 3.90 -11.69
N GLU A 40 17.00 3.19 -10.82
CA GLU A 40 16.36 1.91 -11.09
C GLU A 40 14.99 1.84 -10.42
N PHE A 41 14.06 1.08 -11.00
CA PHE A 41 12.80 0.72 -10.35
C PHE A 41 13.09 -0.34 -9.30
N ALA A 42 13.39 0.10 -8.08
CA ALA A 42 13.71 -0.77 -6.97
C ALA A 42 13.00 -0.31 -5.71
N GLU A 43 12.70 -1.26 -4.85
CA GLU A 43 12.11 -1.01 -3.55
C GLU A 43 12.86 -1.76 -2.45
N ILE A 44 12.83 -1.20 -1.23
CA ILE A 44 13.45 -1.83 -0.08
C ILE A 44 12.65 -3.07 0.27
N GLY A 45 13.35 -4.20 0.35
CA GLY A 45 12.78 -5.52 0.57
C GLY A 45 12.00 -5.64 1.88
N ALA A 46 10.68 -5.52 1.77
CA ALA A 46 9.72 -5.78 2.84
C ALA A 46 8.51 -6.52 2.25
N GLY A 47 7.76 -7.20 3.10
CA GLY A 47 6.52 -7.83 2.70
C GLY A 47 5.39 -6.82 2.55
N LEU A 48 4.41 -7.19 1.73
CA LEU A 48 3.11 -6.54 1.58
C LEU A 48 2.01 -7.53 1.92
N GLN A 49 0.89 -7.00 2.39
CA GLN A 49 -0.35 -7.72 2.62
C GLN A 49 -1.39 -7.20 1.64
N PHE A 50 -2.04 -8.11 0.93
CA PHE A 50 -3.07 -7.80 -0.07
C PHE A 50 -4.39 -8.45 0.29
N GLY A 51 -5.36 -7.62 0.63
CA GLY A 51 -6.73 -8.07 0.74
C GLY A 51 -7.36 -8.36 -0.63
N PRO A 52 -8.55 -8.97 -0.65
CA PRO A 52 -9.30 -9.27 -1.87
C PRO A 52 -9.49 -8.08 -2.81
N ASN A 53 -9.61 -6.88 -2.28
CA ASN A 53 -9.73 -5.63 -3.04
C ASN A 53 -8.49 -5.36 -3.91
N ALA A 54 -7.28 -5.60 -3.38
CA ALA A 54 -6.04 -5.44 -4.14
C ALA A 54 -5.87 -6.55 -5.18
N SER A 55 -6.21 -7.79 -4.84
CA SER A 55 -6.18 -8.91 -5.79
C SER A 55 -7.12 -8.66 -6.97
N ARG A 56 -8.31 -8.13 -6.71
CA ARG A 56 -9.27 -7.70 -7.75
C ARG A 56 -8.69 -6.59 -8.63
N ALA A 57 -7.99 -5.62 -8.05
CA ALA A 57 -7.35 -4.56 -8.82
C ALA A 57 -6.20 -5.10 -9.69
N LEU A 58 -5.38 -6.02 -9.19
CA LEU A 58 -4.34 -6.68 -9.97
C LEU A 58 -4.89 -7.53 -11.12
N ASP A 59 -6.03 -8.19 -10.91
CA ASP A 59 -6.74 -8.95 -11.94
C ASP A 59 -7.25 -8.01 -13.05
N ALA A 60 -7.88 -6.90 -12.70
CA ALA A 60 -8.31 -5.87 -13.64
C ALA A 60 -7.13 -5.27 -14.45
N LEU A 61 -5.96 -5.17 -13.84
CA LEU A 61 -4.71 -4.77 -14.51
C LEU A 61 -4.08 -5.89 -15.35
N GLY A 62 -4.55 -7.14 -15.24
CA GLY A 62 -3.99 -8.31 -15.91
C GLY A 62 -2.63 -8.74 -15.38
N VAL A 63 -2.32 -8.47 -14.11
CA VAL A 63 -1.04 -8.77 -13.45
C VAL A 63 -1.17 -9.90 -12.43
N LEU A 64 -2.40 -10.21 -11.98
CA LEU A 64 -2.64 -11.15 -10.88
C LEU A 64 -2.05 -12.54 -11.15
N GLU A 65 -2.22 -13.08 -12.34
CA GLU A 65 -1.72 -14.42 -12.71
C GLU A 65 -0.21 -14.55 -12.60
N ASP A 66 0.54 -13.46 -12.85
CA ASP A 66 2.00 -13.43 -12.70
C ASP A 66 2.44 -13.24 -11.23
N ILE A 67 1.53 -12.79 -10.37
CA ILE A 67 1.78 -12.57 -8.94
C ILE A 67 1.46 -13.82 -8.11
N LEU A 68 0.40 -14.55 -8.44
CA LEU A 68 -0.04 -15.73 -7.68
C LEU A 68 1.09 -16.73 -7.42
N PRO A 69 1.96 -17.08 -8.38
CA PRO A 69 3.07 -18.00 -8.15
C PRO A 69 4.16 -17.50 -7.20
N LEU A 70 4.23 -16.18 -6.96
CA LEU A 70 5.24 -15.52 -6.11
C LEU A 70 4.70 -15.22 -4.70
N ALA A 71 3.38 -15.18 -4.57
CA ALA A 71 2.69 -14.87 -3.33
C ALA A 71 2.56 -16.10 -2.43
N VAL A 72 2.17 -15.87 -1.18
CA VAL A 72 1.66 -16.88 -0.27
C VAL A 72 0.21 -16.50 0.08
N ALA A 73 -0.70 -17.47 0.04
CA ALA A 73 -2.05 -17.33 0.55
C ALA A 73 -2.09 -17.92 1.98
N PRO A 74 -2.00 -17.06 3.03
CA PRO A 74 -2.05 -17.55 4.39
C PRO A 74 -3.44 -18.12 4.71
N ALA A 75 -3.50 -19.16 5.54
CA ALA A 75 -4.76 -19.75 5.95
C ALA A 75 -5.53 -18.85 6.92
N ARG A 76 -4.83 -17.97 7.64
CA ARG A 76 -5.43 -17.13 8.70
C ARG A 76 -4.53 -15.96 9.10
N ALA A 77 -5.12 -14.98 9.77
CA ALA A 77 -4.40 -14.01 10.61
C ALA A 77 -4.64 -14.33 12.08
N VAL A 78 -3.59 -14.23 12.90
CA VAL A 78 -3.65 -14.51 14.33
C VAL A 78 -3.12 -13.30 15.09
N MET A 79 -3.93 -12.74 15.98
CA MET A 79 -3.52 -11.69 16.90
C MET A 79 -3.13 -12.31 18.24
N VAL A 80 -1.97 -11.93 18.76
CA VAL A 80 -1.34 -12.49 19.95
C VAL A 80 -0.92 -11.37 20.88
N ASP A 81 -1.10 -11.54 22.17
CA ASP A 81 -0.52 -10.66 23.17
C ASP A 81 1.00 -10.84 23.21
N ALA A 82 1.73 -9.76 22.96
CA ALA A 82 3.19 -9.81 22.79
C ALA A 82 3.96 -10.08 24.07
N ARG A 83 3.36 -9.86 25.24
CA ARG A 83 4.00 -10.11 26.55
C ARG A 83 3.79 -11.55 27.01
N THR A 84 2.58 -12.05 26.87
CA THR A 84 2.18 -13.36 27.42
C THR A 84 2.26 -14.50 26.39
N GLY A 85 2.24 -14.19 25.10
CA GLY A 85 2.08 -15.19 24.05
C GLY A 85 0.66 -15.75 23.91
N ARG A 86 -0.33 -15.18 24.62
CA ARG A 86 -1.72 -15.61 24.57
C ARG A 86 -2.37 -15.16 23.26
N ARG A 87 -2.99 -16.08 22.55
CA ARG A 87 -3.80 -15.75 21.37
C ARG A 87 -5.03 -14.95 21.78
N LEU A 88 -5.25 -13.81 21.13
CA LEU A 88 -6.38 -12.91 21.36
C LEU A 88 -7.54 -13.24 20.43
N THR A 89 -7.26 -13.41 19.14
CA THR A 89 -8.26 -13.78 18.13
C THR A 89 -7.61 -14.42 16.91
N THR A 90 -8.45 -14.98 16.05
CA THR A 90 -8.06 -15.51 14.74
C THR A 90 -9.07 -15.02 13.70
N LEU A 91 -8.59 -14.70 12.51
CA LEU A 91 -9.40 -14.46 11.32
C LEU A 91 -9.03 -15.53 10.29
N ASP A 92 -10.00 -16.32 9.87
CA ASP A 92 -9.82 -17.38 8.88
C ASP A 92 -9.83 -16.79 7.45
N PHE A 93 -8.87 -17.20 6.62
CA PHE A 93 -8.78 -16.83 5.20
C PHE A 93 -9.10 -18.00 4.27
N GLY A 94 -9.69 -19.05 4.81
CA GLY A 94 -10.05 -20.26 4.07
C GLY A 94 -11.19 -20.08 3.06
N PRO A 95 -11.80 -21.20 2.62
CA PRO A 95 -12.79 -21.18 1.54
C PRO A 95 -13.99 -20.26 1.77
N ALA A 96 -14.43 -20.06 3.03
CA ALA A 96 -15.54 -19.15 3.35
C ALA A 96 -15.19 -17.70 3.02
N PHE A 97 -13.96 -17.27 3.35
CA PHE A 97 -13.44 -15.95 3.03
C PHE A 97 -13.37 -15.72 1.51
N VAL A 98 -12.80 -16.70 0.78
CA VAL A 98 -12.68 -16.62 -0.68
C VAL A 98 -14.04 -16.58 -1.35
N ARG A 99 -15.01 -17.41 -0.92
CA ARG A 99 -16.39 -17.35 -1.45
C ARG A 99 -17.07 -15.99 -1.21
N ARG A 100 -16.82 -15.33 -0.06
CA ARG A 100 -17.42 -14.02 0.26
C ARG A 100 -16.87 -12.89 -0.60
N TYR A 101 -15.56 -12.89 -0.85
CA TYR A 101 -14.87 -11.77 -1.48
C TYR A 101 -14.37 -12.03 -2.91
N GLY A 102 -14.45 -13.26 -3.40
CA GLY A 102 -14.03 -13.67 -4.74
C GLY A 102 -12.54 -13.86 -4.94
N TYR A 103 -11.71 -13.46 -3.97
CA TYR A 103 -10.23 -13.53 -4.03
C TYR A 103 -9.64 -13.93 -2.68
N PRO A 104 -8.48 -14.63 -2.66
CA PRO A 104 -7.77 -14.92 -1.42
C PRO A 104 -7.12 -13.66 -0.83
N TYR A 105 -6.83 -13.73 0.46
CA TYR A 105 -5.85 -12.85 1.07
C TYR A 105 -4.45 -13.30 0.66
N LEU A 106 -3.59 -12.37 0.24
CA LEU A 106 -2.24 -12.68 -0.22
C LEU A 106 -1.21 -11.92 0.59
N VAL A 107 -0.05 -12.54 0.77
CA VAL A 107 1.15 -11.86 1.25
C VAL A 107 2.28 -12.10 0.26
N LEU A 108 3.04 -11.06 -0.05
CA LEU A 108 4.08 -11.12 -1.06
C LEU A 108 5.25 -10.18 -0.75
N HIS A 109 6.34 -10.41 -1.41
CA HIS A 109 7.49 -9.52 -1.31
C HIS A 109 7.29 -8.30 -2.22
N ARG A 110 7.50 -7.09 -1.68
CA ARG A 110 7.22 -5.82 -2.38
C ARG A 110 7.98 -5.66 -3.69
N HIS A 111 9.22 -6.12 -3.71
CA HIS A 111 10.06 -6.09 -4.92
C HIS A 111 9.46 -6.94 -6.05
N ASP A 112 8.91 -8.12 -5.71
CA ASP A 112 8.38 -9.04 -6.71
C ASP A 112 7.16 -8.44 -7.44
N LEU A 113 6.29 -7.73 -6.69
CA LEU A 113 5.19 -6.99 -7.31
C LEU A 113 5.68 -5.86 -8.20
N LEU A 114 6.64 -5.06 -7.70
CA LEU A 114 7.18 -3.94 -8.46
C LEU A 114 7.80 -4.43 -9.77
N GLU A 115 8.59 -5.49 -9.72
CA GLU A 115 9.23 -6.11 -10.90
C GLU A 115 8.17 -6.52 -11.92
N LYS A 116 7.09 -7.19 -11.51
CA LYS A 116 6.01 -7.60 -12.43
C LYS A 116 5.30 -6.40 -13.04
N LEU A 117 5.00 -5.36 -12.25
CA LEU A 117 4.43 -4.13 -12.80
C LEU A 117 5.35 -3.46 -13.82
N VAL A 118 6.65 -3.40 -13.54
CA VAL A 118 7.66 -2.87 -14.49
C VAL A 118 7.70 -3.71 -15.77
N GLU A 119 7.69 -5.04 -15.67
CA GLU A 119 7.66 -5.94 -16.83
C GLU A 119 6.43 -5.67 -17.70
N HIS A 120 5.24 -5.58 -17.09
CA HIS A 120 4.00 -5.27 -17.82
C HIS A 120 4.06 -3.90 -18.49
N CYS A 121 4.55 -2.88 -17.79
CA CYS A 121 4.71 -1.55 -18.35
C CYS A 121 5.70 -1.54 -19.54
N ARG A 122 6.86 -2.21 -19.42
CA ARG A 122 7.87 -2.30 -20.50
C ARG A 122 7.37 -3.01 -21.75
N ARG A 123 6.48 -3.98 -21.59
CA ARG A 123 5.87 -4.72 -22.71
C ARG A 123 4.75 -3.95 -23.41
N HIS A 124 4.19 -2.92 -22.76
CA HIS A 124 3.04 -2.20 -23.29
C HIS A 124 3.47 -1.08 -24.25
N PRO A 125 3.02 -1.08 -25.55
CA PRO A 125 3.54 -0.18 -26.57
C PRO A 125 3.22 1.31 -26.33
N LEU A 126 2.24 1.61 -25.49
CA LEU A 126 1.83 2.98 -25.15
C LEU A 126 2.52 3.54 -23.91
N ILE A 127 3.44 2.80 -23.26
CA ILE A 127 4.13 3.23 -22.04
C ILE A 127 5.61 3.49 -22.33
N THR A 128 6.08 4.67 -21.92
CA THR A 128 7.49 5.00 -21.84
C THR A 128 7.90 5.14 -20.38
N LEU A 129 8.92 4.40 -19.95
CA LEU A 129 9.49 4.52 -18.60
C LEU A 129 10.82 5.27 -18.68
N GLU A 130 11.00 6.29 -17.83
CA GLU A 130 12.22 7.08 -17.77
C GLU A 130 12.70 7.25 -16.33
N ASN A 131 13.90 6.76 -16.03
CA ASN A 131 14.56 6.85 -14.72
C ASN A 131 15.44 8.11 -14.63
N ASN A 132 15.95 8.42 -13.42
CA ASN A 132 16.81 9.59 -13.16
C ASN A 132 16.12 10.92 -13.51
N ARG A 133 14.80 11.02 -13.24
CA ARG A 133 14.00 12.23 -13.45
C ARG A 133 13.34 12.67 -12.17
N THR A 134 13.99 13.58 -11.47
CA THR A 134 13.43 14.18 -10.25
C THR A 134 12.59 15.38 -10.63
N VAL A 135 11.28 15.22 -10.54
CA VAL A 135 10.35 16.35 -10.74
C VAL A 135 10.47 17.31 -9.58
N ALA A 136 10.66 18.59 -9.89
CA ALA A 136 10.78 19.68 -8.93
C ALA A 136 9.49 20.48 -8.81
N ASP A 137 8.80 20.72 -9.95
CA ASP A 137 7.66 21.61 -9.99
C ASP A 137 6.77 21.36 -11.22
N VAL A 138 5.59 21.98 -11.21
CA VAL A 138 4.64 21.95 -12.32
C VAL A 138 4.04 23.36 -12.52
N ASP A 139 4.01 23.79 -13.78
CA ASP A 139 3.28 24.98 -14.21
C ASP A 139 1.97 24.54 -14.86
N LEU A 140 0.85 24.80 -14.16
CA LEU A 140 -0.49 24.40 -14.55
C LEU A 140 -1.15 25.44 -15.45
N ARG A 141 -1.71 24.99 -16.57
CA ARG A 141 -2.43 25.82 -17.54
C ARG A 141 -3.82 25.26 -17.79
N ALA A 142 -4.68 26.03 -18.44
CA ALA A 142 -6.04 25.62 -18.74
C ALA A 142 -6.12 24.41 -19.71
N ASP A 143 -5.11 24.27 -20.57
CA ASP A 143 -5.05 23.26 -21.64
C ASP A 143 -3.96 22.19 -21.41
N GLY A 144 -3.30 22.19 -20.27
CA GLY A 144 -2.25 21.24 -19.95
C GLY A 144 -1.29 21.72 -18.89
N ALA A 145 -0.12 21.13 -18.82
CA ALA A 145 0.91 21.48 -17.84
C ALA A 145 2.33 21.37 -18.42
N THR A 146 3.24 22.14 -17.84
CA THR A 146 4.68 21.95 -18.02
C THR A 146 5.25 21.40 -16.71
N VAL A 147 5.73 20.16 -16.72
CA VAL A 147 6.42 19.55 -15.59
C VAL A 147 7.92 19.80 -15.73
N VAL A 148 8.55 20.30 -14.65
CA VAL A 148 9.96 20.68 -14.64
C VAL A 148 10.75 19.78 -13.70
N CYS A 149 11.83 19.18 -14.21
CA CYS A 149 12.75 18.38 -13.40
C CYS A 149 13.92 19.26 -12.86
N THR A 150 14.58 18.73 -11.83
CA THR A 150 15.73 19.40 -11.17
C THR A 150 16.94 19.60 -12.11
N ASP A 151 17.06 18.77 -13.15
CA ASP A 151 18.10 18.87 -14.18
C ASP A 151 17.75 19.85 -15.34
N GLY A 152 16.60 20.53 -15.22
CA GLY A 152 16.09 21.45 -16.23
C GLY A 152 15.31 20.80 -17.37
N THR A 153 15.15 19.48 -17.39
CA THR A 153 14.28 18.77 -18.34
C THR A 153 12.83 19.23 -18.16
N ARG A 154 12.11 19.43 -19.26
CA ARG A 154 10.72 19.91 -19.26
C ARG A 154 9.85 18.96 -20.09
N TYR A 155 8.65 18.67 -19.58
CA TYR A 155 7.64 17.86 -20.26
C TYR A 155 6.37 18.70 -20.43
N GLU A 156 5.93 18.86 -21.67
CA GLU A 156 4.61 19.39 -21.98
C GLU A 156 3.63 18.23 -22.01
N THR A 157 2.51 18.34 -21.27
CA THR A 157 1.55 17.25 -21.14
C THR A 157 0.13 17.78 -20.98
N ALA A 158 -0.85 17.04 -21.47
CA ALA A 158 -2.27 17.32 -21.25
C ALA A 158 -2.72 16.95 -19.83
N ALA A 159 -2.12 15.90 -19.24
CA ALA A 159 -2.51 15.37 -17.93
C ALA A 159 -1.28 15.02 -17.09
N VAL A 160 -1.25 15.43 -15.82
CA VAL A 160 -0.24 15.07 -14.82
C VAL A 160 -0.88 14.22 -13.74
N ILE A 161 -0.32 13.05 -13.51
CA ILE A 161 -0.72 12.15 -12.43
C ILE A 161 0.44 12.07 -11.43
N ALA A 162 0.26 12.70 -10.26
CA ALA A 162 1.24 12.67 -9.19
C ALA A 162 1.06 11.40 -8.35
N ALA A 163 2.01 10.47 -8.49
CA ALA A 163 2.16 9.24 -7.73
C ALA A 163 3.52 9.20 -6.99
N ASP A 164 4.03 10.37 -6.59
CA ASP A 164 5.36 10.61 -6.04
C ASP A 164 5.44 10.44 -4.50
N GLY A 165 4.41 9.84 -3.92
CA GLY A 165 4.40 9.30 -2.56
C GLY A 165 4.14 10.33 -1.46
N LEU A 166 4.36 9.93 -0.20
CA LEU A 166 4.09 10.71 1.01
C LEU A 166 4.70 12.14 0.97
N HIS A 167 5.90 12.27 0.42
CA HIS A 167 6.63 13.54 0.30
C HIS A 167 6.49 14.16 -1.09
N SER A 168 5.30 14.03 -1.68
CA SER A 168 4.98 14.54 -3.01
C SER A 168 5.37 16.01 -3.16
N ALA A 169 6.19 16.30 -4.17
CA ALA A 169 6.52 17.67 -4.53
C ALA A 169 5.33 18.39 -5.19
N LEU A 170 4.42 17.64 -5.80
CA LEU A 170 3.29 18.16 -6.54
C LEU A 170 2.04 18.38 -5.69
N ARG A 171 1.93 17.71 -4.52
CA ARG A 171 0.77 17.83 -3.62
C ARG A 171 0.47 19.29 -3.24
N ARG A 172 1.49 20.11 -3.00
CA ARG A 172 1.32 21.53 -2.64
C ARG A 172 0.52 22.36 -3.65
N HIS A 173 0.45 21.92 -4.90
CA HIS A 173 -0.38 22.57 -5.93
C HIS A 173 -1.88 22.26 -5.81
N VAL A 174 -2.24 21.32 -4.96
CA VAL A 174 -3.63 20.85 -4.76
C VAL A 174 -4.09 21.08 -3.33
N VAL A 175 -3.25 20.72 -2.35
CA VAL A 175 -3.57 20.79 -0.90
C VAL A 175 -2.40 21.41 -0.17
N ASP A 176 -2.72 22.40 0.68
CA ASP A 176 -1.77 23.01 1.61
C ASP A 176 -1.90 22.35 2.97
N ASP A 177 -1.16 21.26 3.18
CA ASP A 177 -1.16 20.49 4.41
C ASP A 177 0.22 19.89 4.73
N ASP A 178 0.45 19.60 6.02
CA ASP A 178 1.66 18.96 6.51
C ASP A 178 1.46 17.48 6.84
N THR A 179 2.57 16.73 6.88
CA THR A 179 2.57 15.37 7.39
C THR A 179 2.43 15.36 8.91
N ILE A 180 1.68 14.38 9.41
CA ILE A 180 1.48 14.15 10.85
C ILE A 180 2.36 12.99 11.29
N CYS A 181 3.25 13.25 12.26
CA CYS A 181 4.05 12.23 12.92
C CYS A 181 3.46 11.95 14.30
N ASN A 182 3.19 10.69 14.59
CA ASN A 182 2.64 10.26 15.88
C ASN A 182 3.70 9.66 16.83
N GLY A 183 4.97 9.76 16.48
CA GLY A 183 6.10 9.27 17.28
C GLY A 183 6.33 7.78 17.21
N TYR A 184 5.70 7.06 16.29
CA TYR A 184 5.98 5.65 16.05
C TYR A 184 7.08 5.45 15.00
N VAL A 185 7.86 4.38 15.21
CA VAL A 185 8.97 3.96 14.35
C VAL A 185 8.75 2.52 13.91
N ALA A 186 9.03 2.24 12.65
CA ALA A 186 9.02 0.91 12.09
C ALA A 186 10.43 0.43 11.72
N TYR A 187 10.81 -0.75 12.20
CA TYR A 187 11.91 -1.55 11.67
C TYR A 187 11.33 -2.68 10.85
N ARG A 188 11.80 -2.89 9.64
CA ARG A 188 11.25 -3.90 8.75
C ARG A 188 12.33 -4.54 7.89
N GLY A 189 12.09 -5.81 7.55
CA GLY A 189 12.97 -6.58 6.69
C GLY A 189 12.51 -8.01 6.58
N THR A 190 13.23 -8.77 5.75
CA THR A 190 13.02 -10.21 5.61
C THR A 190 14.22 -10.97 6.15
N VAL A 191 13.98 -12.15 6.68
CA VAL A 191 14.99 -13.13 7.03
C VAL A 191 14.70 -14.43 6.28
N THR A 192 15.72 -15.27 6.06
CA THR A 192 15.46 -16.60 5.49
C THR A 192 14.61 -17.44 6.45
N ARG A 193 13.85 -18.36 5.90
CA ARG A 193 12.98 -19.26 6.71
C ARG A 193 13.75 -19.97 7.82
N GLU A 194 14.97 -20.43 7.51
CA GLU A 194 15.86 -21.07 8.49
C GLU A 194 16.21 -20.14 9.67
N ARG A 195 16.53 -18.88 9.39
CA ARG A 195 16.85 -17.88 10.40
C ARG A 195 15.64 -17.41 11.20
N ALA A 196 14.43 -17.50 10.62
CA ALA A 196 13.19 -17.17 11.35
C ALA A 196 12.94 -18.12 12.53
N GLY A 197 13.45 -19.35 12.46
CA GLY A 197 13.41 -20.32 13.54
C GLY A 197 12.08 -21.08 13.64
N ARG A 198 11.95 -21.94 14.66
CA ARG A 198 10.77 -22.81 14.85
C ARG A 198 9.47 -22.09 15.17
N SER A 199 9.53 -20.83 15.62
CA SER A 199 8.35 -20.03 15.94
C SER A 199 7.70 -19.38 14.71
N ALA A 200 8.34 -19.47 13.53
CA ALA A 200 7.75 -18.98 12.30
C ALA A 200 6.62 -19.91 11.84
N ASP A 201 5.44 -19.33 11.67
CA ASP A 201 4.26 -20.02 11.15
C ASP A 201 4.14 -19.74 9.64
N ASP A 202 4.26 -20.77 8.82
CA ASP A 202 4.24 -20.64 7.36
C ASP A 202 2.82 -20.52 6.80
N THR A 203 1.81 -20.64 7.64
CA THR A 203 0.40 -20.62 7.24
C THR A 203 -0.37 -19.42 7.74
N SER A 204 0.27 -18.54 8.51
CA SER A 204 -0.43 -17.46 9.18
C SER A 204 0.27 -16.11 9.00
N VAL A 205 -0.54 -15.05 9.03
CA VAL A 205 -0.09 -13.70 9.37
C VAL A 205 -0.17 -13.58 10.89
N LEU A 206 0.96 -13.36 11.55
CA LEU A 206 1.05 -13.18 13.01
C LEU A 206 1.16 -11.70 13.36
N LEU A 207 0.26 -11.23 14.20
CA LEU A 207 0.29 -9.88 14.76
C LEU A 207 0.41 -9.96 16.28
N TRP A 208 1.58 -9.62 16.79
CA TRP A 208 1.87 -9.51 18.21
C TRP A 208 1.63 -8.09 18.66
N VAL A 209 0.71 -7.85 19.59
CA VAL A 209 0.33 -6.51 20.06
C VAL A 209 0.64 -6.35 21.55
N GLY A 210 1.05 -5.15 21.93
CA GLY A 210 1.35 -4.80 23.32
C GLY A 210 1.46 -3.29 23.51
N PRO A 211 1.54 -2.84 24.77
CA PRO A 211 1.63 -1.43 25.08
C PRO A 211 2.74 -0.70 24.32
N GLY A 212 2.34 0.25 23.48
CA GLY A 212 3.27 1.06 22.69
C GLY A 212 4.02 0.31 21.59
N MET A 213 3.73 -0.98 21.31
CA MET A 213 4.48 -1.75 20.32
C MET A 213 3.66 -2.85 19.65
N HIS A 214 4.10 -3.26 18.44
CA HIS A 214 3.66 -4.50 17.80
C HIS A 214 4.76 -5.12 16.93
N LEU A 215 4.62 -6.41 16.68
CA LEU A 215 5.43 -7.13 15.69
C LEU A 215 4.49 -7.85 14.72
N MET A 216 4.65 -7.57 13.43
CA MET A 216 3.93 -8.25 12.34
C MET A 216 4.88 -9.22 11.65
N GLN A 217 4.42 -10.45 11.43
CA GLN A 217 5.23 -11.50 10.80
C GLN A 217 4.38 -12.32 9.83
N TYR A 218 4.94 -12.68 8.67
CA TYR A 218 4.32 -13.56 7.69
C TYR A 218 5.33 -14.08 6.66
N PRO A 219 5.09 -15.25 6.05
CA PRO A 219 5.92 -15.78 4.97
C PRO A 219 5.76 -14.97 3.69
N VAL A 220 6.83 -14.85 2.89
CA VAL A 220 6.82 -14.26 1.54
C VAL A 220 7.71 -15.10 0.62
N ARG A 221 7.66 -14.88 -0.70
CA ARG A 221 8.40 -15.67 -1.68
C ARG A 221 8.21 -17.16 -1.50
N ARG A 222 6.95 -17.62 -1.61
CA ARG A 222 6.58 -19.04 -1.42
C ARG A 222 6.99 -19.65 -0.07
N GLY A 223 7.21 -18.79 0.95
CA GLY A 223 7.68 -19.24 2.26
C GLY A 223 9.21 -19.31 2.43
N GLU A 224 9.99 -19.01 1.39
CA GLU A 224 11.47 -18.96 1.47
C GLU A 224 11.97 -17.87 2.40
N LEU A 225 11.26 -16.73 2.44
CA LEU A 225 11.56 -15.61 3.29
C LEU A 225 10.43 -15.38 4.30
N TYR A 226 10.80 -14.85 5.45
CA TYR A 226 9.87 -14.48 6.51
C TYR A 226 9.98 -12.98 6.77
N ASN A 227 8.90 -12.27 6.49
CA ASN A 227 8.83 -10.83 6.71
C ASN A 227 8.60 -10.52 8.17
N GLN A 228 9.25 -9.47 8.66
CA GLN A 228 9.13 -8.97 10.02
C GLN A 228 9.03 -7.46 10.00
N VAL A 229 8.04 -6.92 10.71
CA VAL A 229 7.86 -5.47 10.91
C VAL A 229 7.64 -5.23 12.40
N ALA A 230 8.65 -4.68 13.07
CA ALA A 230 8.55 -4.25 14.46
C ALA A 230 8.26 -2.76 14.50
N VAL A 231 7.21 -2.38 15.22
CA VAL A 231 6.80 -0.98 15.40
C VAL A 231 6.72 -0.69 16.89
N PHE A 232 7.22 0.47 17.28
CA PHE A 232 7.14 0.92 18.66
C PHE A 232 7.03 2.44 18.73
N ARG A 233 6.49 2.94 19.86
CA ARG A 233 6.45 4.35 20.19
C ARG A 233 7.76 4.79 20.79
N SER A 234 8.45 5.75 20.15
CA SER A 234 9.69 6.30 20.66
C SER A 234 9.45 7.15 21.91
N ARG A 235 10.20 6.88 22.98
CA ARG A 235 10.19 7.70 24.19
C ARG A 235 10.94 9.02 24.02
N ARG A 236 11.83 9.10 23.01
CA ARG A 236 12.62 10.30 22.69
C ARG A 236 11.90 11.26 21.75
N TYR A 237 10.87 10.78 21.04
CA TYR A 237 10.13 11.63 20.13
C TYR A 237 9.54 12.85 20.83
N ARG A 238 9.72 14.01 20.20
CA ARG A 238 9.02 15.27 20.52
C ARG A 238 8.63 15.92 19.20
N PRO A 239 7.46 16.60 19.11
CA PRO A 239 7.09 17.35 17.92
C PRO A 239 8.20 18.30 17.45
N GLY A 240 8.49 18.31 16.16
CA GLY A 240 9.53 19.14 15.55
C GLY A 240 10.94 18.53 15.51
N LEU A 241 11.15 17.32 16.07
CA LEU A 241 12.42 16.62 15.90
C LEU A 241 12.54 16.01 14.50
N GLU A 242 13.72 16.15 13.91
CA GLU A 242 14.03 15.55 12.62
C GLU A 242 13.94 14.01 12.64
N PRO A 243 13.31 13.39 11.65
CA PRO A 243 13.31 11.95 11.48
C PRO A 243 14.75 11.39 11.44
N GLY A 244 14.98 10.30 12.17
CA GLY A 244 16.32 9.66 12.28
C GLY A 244 17.12 10.10 13.49
N THR A 245 16.74 11.17 14.22
CA THR A 245 17.36 11.57 15.47
C THR A 245 16.79 10.85 16.70
N TRP A 246 15.73 10.08 16.51
CA TRP A 246 15.00 9.29 17.50
C TRP A 246 14.58 7.94 16.90
N GLY A 247 14.15 7.03 17.75
CA GLY A 247 13.73 5.70 17.32
C GLY A 247 14.90 4.78 16.97
N GLY A 248 16.08 4.99 17.56
CA GLY A 248 17.27 4.18 17.35
C GLY A 248 17.12 2.73 17.82
N HIS A 249 18.11 1.90 17.51
CA HIS A 249 18.07 0.46 17.84
C HIS A 249 18.11 0.18 19.35
N ASP A 250 18.62 1.08 20.16
CA ASP A 250 18.54 1.04 21.60
C ASP A 250 17.09 1.16 22.09
N GLU A 251 16.32 2.12 21.53
CA GLU A 251 14.89 2.24 21.81
C GLU A 251 14.08 1.04 21.31
N LEU A 252 14.49 0.43 20.19
CA LEU A 252 13.87 -0.82 19.70
C LEU A 252 14.03 -1.94 20.72
N ASP A 253 15.24 -2.13 21.27
CA ASP A 253 15.52 -3.19 22.26
C ASP A 253 14.75 -2.95 23.56
N GLU A 254 14.72 -1.70 24.06
CA GLU A 254 13.93 -1.31 25.24
C GLU A 254 12.43 -1.54 25.03
N ALA A 255 11.88 -1.17 23.88
CA ALA A 255 10.44 -1.28 23.61
C ALA A 255 9.95 -2.73 23.64
N PHE A 256 10.82 -3.69 23.33
CA PHE A 256 10.48 -5.12 23.27
C PHE A 256 11.09 -5.95 24.41
N GLU A 257 11.72 -5.33 25.44
CA GLU A 257 12.36 -6.08 26.53
C GLU A 257 11.41 -6.96 27.34
N ASP A 258 10.18 -6.45 27.59
CA ASP A 258 9.10 -7.16 28.31
C ASP A 258 8.29 -8.12 27.42
N ALA A 259 8.61 -8.23 26.15
CA ALA A 259 7.89 -9.13 25.24
C ALA A 259 8.25 -10.60 25.53
N CYS A 260 7.36 -11.51 25.19
CA CYS A 260 7.62 -12.95 25.31
C CYS A 260 8.82 -13.39 24.44
N ARG A 261 9.42 -14.51 24.79
CA ARG A 261 10.65 -14.99 24.15
C ARG A 261 10.58 -15.05 22.62
N PRO A 262 9.50 -15.55 21.98
CA PRO A 262 9.42 -15.59 20.51
C PRO A 262 9.52 -14.20 19.87
N VAL A 263 8.90 -13.18 20.47
CA VAL A 263 8.94 -11.79 19.98
C VAL A 263 10.34 -11.20 20.11
N ARG A 264 10.97 -11.33 21.27
CA ARG A 264 12.35 -10.85 21.48
C ARG A 264 13.36 -11.48 20.52
N GLU A 265 13.27 -12.81 20.32
CA GLU A 265 14.12 -13.52 19.36
C GLU A 265 13.90 -13.06 17.92
N ALA A 266 12.65 -12.74 17.54
CA ALA A 266 12.33 -12.23 16.22
C ALA A 266 12.90 -10.82 16.02
N VAL A 267 12.68 -9.91 16.97
CA VAL A 267 13.19 -8.53 16.94
C VAL A 267 14.73 -8.49 16.88
N ALA A 268 15.40 -9.39 17.59
CA ALA A 268 16.86 -9.49 17.55
C ALA A 268 17.42 -9.84 16.14
N ARG A 269 16.60 -10.41 15.25
CA ARG A 269 16.98 -10.78 13.88
C ARG A 269 16.64 -9.71 12.83
N ILE A 270 15.90 -8.66 13.20
CA ILE A 270 15.55 -7.56 12.28
C ILE A 270 16.81 -6.74 11.99
N GLY A 271 16.96 -6.37 10.69
CA GLY A 271 18.05 -5.49 10.28
C GLY A 271 17.96 -4.12 10.94
N ARG A 272 19.10 -3.62 11.43
CA ARG A 272 19.19 -2.38 12.24
C ARG A 272 19.74 -1.18 11.47
N ALA A 273 20.08 -1.37 10.20
CA ALA A 273 20.72 -0.32 9.39
C ALA A 273 19.79 0.85 9.07
N ARG A 274 18.48 0.61 9.11
CA ARG A 274 17.48 1.62 8.74
C ARG A 274 16.17 1.43 9.50
N HIS A 275 15.57 2.54 9.88
CA HIS A 275 14.23 2.62 10.44
C HIS A 275 13.43 3.73 9.76
N TRP A 276 12.13 3.72 9.95
CA TRP A 276 11.21 4.65 9.34
C TRP A 276 10.28 5.25 10.39
N ALA A 277 10.33 6.57 10.56
CA ALA A 277 9.30 7.28 11.28
C ALA A 277 7.96 7.12 10.53
N MET A 278 6.88 6.92 11.27
CA MET A 278 5.55 6.73 10.69
C MET A 278 4.84 8.07 10.55
N PHE A 279 4.40 8.35 9.34
CA PHE A 279 3.67 9.54 8.99
C PHE A 279 2.37 9.19 8.29
N ASP A 280 1.37 10.04 8.49
CA ASP A 280 0.18 10.12 7.65
C ASP A 280 -0.19 11.59 7.37
N ARG A 281 -1.36 11.84 6.81
CA ARG A 281 -1.96 13.17 6.64
C ARG A 281 -3.44 13.08 6.94
N GLU A 282 -4.07 14.24 7.19
CA GLU A 282 -5.53 14.30 7.20
C GLU A 282 -6.10 14.00 5.81
N PRO A 283 -7.28 13.37 5.73
CA PRO A 283 -7.95 13.17 4.46
C PRO A 283 -8.19 14.49 3.73
N ALA A 284 -7.67 14.61 2.51
CA ALA A 284 -7.90 15.76 1.66
C ALA A 284 -9.31 15.74 1.06
N THR A 285 -9.90 16.90 0.86
CA THR A 285 -11.24 17.06 0.27
C THR A 285 -11.23 17.16 -1.25
N THR A 286 -10.06 17.38 -1.84
CA THR A 286 -9.82 17.38 -3.29
C THR A 286 -8.42 16.84 -3.59
N TRP A 287 -8.28 16.20 -4.76
CA TRP A 287 -7.01 15.69 -5.28
C TRP A 287 -6.65 16.29 -6.62
N VAL A 288 -7.42 17.27 -7.09
CA VAL A 288 -7.35 17.79 -8.45
C VAL A 288 -7.11 19.30 -8.47
N ASN A 289 -6.21 19.73 -9.34
CA ASN A 289 -6.07 21.12 -9.77
C ASN A 289 -5.83 21.18 -11.28
N GLY A 290 -6.87 21.52 -12.06
CA GLY A 290 -6.80 21.55 -13.52
C GLY A 290 -6.34 20.23 -14.12
N PRO A 291 -5.20 20.19 -14.83
CA PRO A 291 -4.66 18.97 -15.44
C PRO A 291 -3.91 18.05 -14.45
N LEU A 292 -3.74 18.45 -13.19
CA LEU A 292 -3.04 17.67 -12.15
C LEU A 292 -4.03 16.90 -11.29
N VAL A 293 -3.74 15.58 -11.07
CA VAL A 293 -4.43 14.73 -10.11
C VAL A 293 -3.42 13.98 -9.24
N LEU A 294 -3.71 13.85 -7.94
CA LEU A 294 -2.95 13.05 -6.99
C LEU A 294 -3.49 11.62 -6.92
N THR A 295 -2.61 10.62 -6.71
CA THR A 295 -2.96 9.21 -6.49
C THR A 295 -2.06 8.56 -5.44
N GLY A 296 -2.52 7.46 -4.84
CA GLY A 296 -1.75 6.71 -3.85
C GLY A 296 -1.31 7.57 -2.66
N ASP A 297 -0.10 7.36 -2.15
CA ASP A 297 0.41 8.09 -0.99
C ASP A 297 0.62 9.60 -1.23
N ALA A 298 0.61 10.07 -2.48
CA ALA A 298 0.57 11.51 -2.77
C ALA A 298 -0.80 12.11 -2.45
N ALA A 299 -1.87 11.32 -2.58
CA ALA A 299 -3.25 11.74 -2.30
C ALA A 299 -3.66 11.41 -0.85
N HIS A 300 -3.44 10.17 -0.40
CA HIS A 300 -4.00 9.61 0.84
C HIS A 300 -3.00 8.76 1.63
N PRO A 301 -1.84 9.32 2.03
CA PRO A 301 -0.91 8.57 2.85
C PRO A 301 -1.58 8.17 4.16
N MET A 302 -1.40 6.92 4.58
CA MET A 302 -2.07 6.33 5.74
C MET A 302 -1.12 5.50 6.58
N LEU A 303 -1.44 5.39 7.87
CA LEU A 303 -0.74 4.48 8.76
C LEU A 303 -0.97 3.02 8.34
N GLN A 304 0.03 2.18 8.53
CA GLN A 304 0.07 0.81 8.01
C GLN A 304 -0.90 -0.20 8.66
N TYR A 305 -1.65 0.21 9.70
CA TYR A 305 -2.40 -0.70 10.57
C TYR A 305 -3.51 -1.51 9.87
N LEU A 306 -4.04 -1.02 8.76
CA LEU A 306 -5.00 -1.78 7.94
C LEU A 306 -4.34 -2.51 6.75
N GLY A 307 -3.04 -2.32 6.51
CA GLY A 307 -2.34 -2.89 5.35
C GLY A 307 -2.85 -2.37 4.00
N GLN A 308 -3.42 -1.15 3.95
CA GLN A 308 -4.18 -0.69 2.79
C GLN A 308 -3.46 0.29 1.86
N GLY A 309 -2.31 0.84 2.20
CA GLY A 309 -1.65 1.86 1.36
C GLY A 309 -1.48 1.43 -0.11
N ALA A 310 -0.79 0.31 -0.34
CA ALA A 310 -0.61 -0.23 -1.69
C ALA A 310 -1.94 -0.72 -2.31
N CYS A 311 -2.83 -1.30 -1.50
CA CYS A 311 -4.14 -1.77 -1.98
C CYS A 311 -4.98 -0.62 -2.53
N GLN A 312 -5.03 0.52 -1.82
CA GLN A 312 -5.78 1.69 -2.25
C GLN A 312 -5.14 2.35 -3.48
N ALA A 313 -3.80 2.38 -3.58
CA ALA A 313 -3.12 2.87 -4.76
C ALA A 313 -3.41 2.03 -6.03
N LEU A 314 -3.58 0.71 -5.89
CA LEU A 314 -4.01 -0.17 -6.98
C LEU A 314 -5.47 0.08 -7.38
N GLU A 315 -6.36 0.29 -6.39
CA GLU A 315 -7.75 0.66 -6.68
C GLU A 315 -7.83 2.03 -7.38
N ASP A 316 -7.01 3.02 -6.97
CA ASP A 316 -6.92 4.32 -7.65
C ASP A 316 -6.55 4.15 -9.12
N ALA A 317 -5.52 3.32 -9.38
CA ALA A 317 -5.06 3.08 -10.74
C ALA A 317 -6.17 2.51 -11.64
N VAL A 318 -6.91 1.52 -11.15
CA VAL A 318 -8.02 0.90 -11.88
C VAL A 318 -9.14 1.90 -12.12
N GLU A 319 -9.54 2.65 -11.08
CA GLU A 319 -10.62 3.63 -11.16
C GLU A 319 -10.26 4.77 -12.12
N LEU A 320 -9.05 5.33 -12.02
CA LEU A 320 -8.62 6.41 -12.91
C LEU A 320 -8.61 5.97 -14.38
N GLY A 321 -8.07 4.78 -14.68
CA GLY A 321 -8.11 4.23 -16.03
C GLY A 321 -9.52 3.96 -16.53
N HIS A 322 -10.43 3.54 -15.62
CA HIS A 322 -11.85 3.39 -15.95
C HIS A 322 -12.47 4.73 -16.34
N ARG A 323 -12.24 5.82 -15.59
CA ARG A 323 -12.74 7.17 -15.89
C ARG A 323 -12.16 7.72 -17.18
N PHE A 324 -10.88 7.50 -17.43
CA PHE A 324 -10.28 7.88 -18.73
C PHE A 324 -10.96 7.17 -19.90
N ARG A 325 -11.20 5.86 -19.80
CA ARG A 325 -11.89 5.11 -20.85
C ARG A 325 -13.32 5.62 -21.10
N LEU A 326 -14.07 5.92 -20.02
CA LEU A 326 -15.45 6.41 -20.12
C LEU A 326 -15.55 7.79 -20.78
N HIS A 327 -14.56 8.66 -20.53
CA HIS A 327 -14.58 10.06 -20.94
C HIS A 327 -13.62 10.38 -22.10
N THR A 328 -13.14 9.36 -22.81
CA THR A 328 -12.36 9.53 -24.05
C THR A 328 -13.29 9.55 -25.26
N HIS A 329 -13.27 10.66 -26.02
CA HIS A 329 -14.03 10.83 -27.24
C HIS A 329 -13.09 11.31 -28.35
N GLY A 330 -13.05 10.55 -29.49
CA GLY A 330 -12.15 10.90 -30.60
C GLY A 330 -10.67 10.94 -30.23
N GLY A 331 -10.26 10.15 -29.21
CA GLY A 331 -8.86 10.11 -28.72
C GLY A 331 -8.51 11.20 -27.69
N VAL A 332 -9.43 12.09 -27.35
CA VAL A 332 -9.25 13.16 -26.35
C VAL A 332 -10.05 12.84 -25.09
N VAL A 333 -9.40 12.96 -23.93
CA VAL A 333 -10.03 12.74 -22.62
C VAL A 333 -10.64 14.04 -22.11
N ASP A 334 -11.90 14.01 -21.67
CA ASP A 334 -12.46 15.05 -20.80
C ASP A 334 -11.91 14.89 -19.38
N LEU A 335 -10.70 15.44 -19.15
CA LEU A 335 -9.99 15.35 -17.87
C LEU A 335 -10.81 15.90 -16.72
N ARG A 336 -11.52 17.00 -16.92
CA ARG A 336 -12.32 17.66 -15.88
C ARG A 336 -13.40 16.72 -15.34
N ARG A 337 -14.04 15.99 -16.22
CA ARG A 337 -15.09 15.04 -15.85
C ARG A 337 -14.47 13.77 -15.26
N ALA A 338 -13.45 13.21 -15.91
CA ALA A 338 -12.77 12.01 -15.45
C ALA A 338 -12.21 12.19 -14.01
N TYR A 339 -11.54 13.28 -13.74
CA TYR A 339 -10.97 13.58 -12.43
C TYR A 339 -12.03 13.83 -11.35
N ARG A 340 -13.09 14.57 -11.67
CA ARG A 340 -14.19 14.81 -10.73
C ARG A 340 -14.86 13.50 -10.30
N GLU A 341 -15.18 12.63 -11.24
CA GLU A 341 -15.82 11.36 -10.95
C GLU A 341 -14.85 10.41 -10.20
N PHE A 342 -13.55 10.46 -10.50
CA PHE A 342 -12.51 9.74 -9.75
C PHE A 342 -12.49 10.16 -8.28
N GLU A 343 -12.43 11.47 -7.98
CA GLU A 343 -12.46 12.00 -6.62
C GLU A 343 -13.72 11.56 -5.85
N GLN A 344 -14.89 11.66 -6.48
CA GLN A 344 -16.16 11.32 -5.86
C GLN A 344 -16.21 9.88 -5.38
N VAL A 345 -15.56 8.96 -6.08
CA VAL A 345 -15.51 7.54 -5.72
C VAL A 345 -14.39 7.26 -4.72
N ARG A 346 -13.20 7.83 -4.96
CA ARG A 346 -12.00 7.43 -4.21
C ARG A 346 -11.80 8.14 -2.89
N ILE A 347 -12.10 9.44 -2.79
CA ILE A 347 -11.89 10.21 -1.55
C ILE A 347 -12.66 9.61 -0.37
N PRO A 348 -13.97 9.32 -0.43
CA PRO A 348 -14.68 8.76 0.72
C PRO A 348 -14.11 7.43 1.20
N ARG A 349 -13.68 6.57 0.25
CA ARG A 349 -13.14 5.26 0.55
C ARG A 349 -11.77 5.33 1.21
N THR A 350 -10.85 6.11 0.66
CA THR A 350 -9.50 6.27 1.22
C THR A 350 -9.50 7.06 2.51
N ALA A 351 -10.35 8.08 2.64
CA ALA A 351 -10.54 8.80 3.90
C ALA A 351 -11.01 7.86 5.02
N ARG A 352 -11.91 6.92 4.72
CA ARG A 352 -12.31 5.89 5.70
C ARG A 352 -11.12 4.99 6.08
N CYS A 353 -10.25 4.61 5.14
CA CYS A 353 -9.03 3.86 5.45
C CYS A 353 -8.08 4.66 6.35
N GLN A 354 -7.81 5.94 6.02
CA GLN A 354 -6.95 6.82 6.80
C GLN A 354 -7.48 6.98 8.24
N THR A 355 -8.75 7.35 8.38
CA THR A 355 -9.37 7.62 9.67
C THR A 355 -9.58 6.36 10.52
N SER A 356 -9.79 5.19 9.91
CA SER A 356 -9.93 3.92 10.63
C SER A 356 -8.57 3.34 11.06
N ALA A 357 -7.49 3.62 10.32
CA ALA A 357 -6.16 3.11 10.66
C ALA A 357 -5.66 3.63 12.01
N ARG A 358 -5.93 4.89 12.33
CA ARG A 358 -5.47 5.54 13.58
C ARG A 358 -6.02 4.85 14.84
N PRO A 359 -7.36 4.79 15.08
CA PRO A 359 -7.90 4.14 16.28
C PRO A 359 -7.60 2.64 16.32
N TRP A 360 -7.45 1.99 15.15
CA TRP A 360 -7.06 0.58 15.10
C TRP A 360 -5.64 0.39 15.63
N GLY A 361 -4.70 1.27 15.27
CA GLY A 361 -3.34 1.29 15.81
C GLY A 361 -3.31 1.61 17.32
N GLU A 362 -4.12 2.55 17.77
CA GLU A 362 -4.26 2.89 19.20
C GLU A 362 -4.77 1.70 20.01
N LEU A 363 -5.74 0.95 19.47
CA LEU A 363 -6.24 -0.26 20.11
C LEU A 363 -5.17 -1.35 20.26
N TRP A 364 -4.26 -1.47 19.30
CA TRP A 364 -3.14 -2.42 19.40
C TRP A 364 -2.16 -2.04 20.49
N HIS A 365 -1.91 -0.73 20.63
CA HIS A 365 -0.83 -0.18 21.45
C HIS A 365 -1.26 0.35 22.80
N THR A 366 -2.54 0.24 23.15
CA THR A 366 -3.05 0.73 24.42
C THR A 366 -2.31 0.12 25.62
N ASP A 367 -2.06 0.92 26.64
CA ASP A 367 -1.57 0.51 27.95
C ASP A 367 -2.63 0.66 29.05
N ASP A 368 -3.81 1.20 28.70
CA ASP A 368 -4.95 1.32 29.63
C ASP A 368 -5.50 -0.07 29.97
N PRO A 369 -5.50 -0.47 31.26
CA PRO A 369 -5.94 -1.80 31.68
C PRO A 369 -7.41 -2.08 31.37
N THR A 370 -8.26 -1.05 31.36
CA THR A 370 -9.69 -1.19 31.04
C THR A 370 -9.89 -1.46 29.55
N VAL A 371 -9.21 -0.67 28.71
CA VAL A 371 -9.26 -0.86 27.23
C VAL A 371 -8.70 -2.21 26.86
N LEU A 372 -7.57 -2.64 27.47
CA LEU A 372 -6.98 -3.96 27.27
C LEU A 372 -7.98 -5.09 27.61
N ALA A 373 -8.64 -5.01 28.78
CA ALA A 373 -9.62 -6.02 29.20
C ALA A 373 -10.84 -6.08 28.26
N LEU A 374 -11.33 -4.93 27.80
CA LEU A 374 -12.46 -4.86 26.87
C LEU A 374 -12.05 -5.38 25.48
N ARG A 375 -10.91 -4.94 24.94
CA ARG A 375 -10.35 -5.43 23.67
C ARG A 375 -10.24 -6.95 23.68
N ASP A 376 -9.57 -7.49 24.69
CA ASP A 376 -9.30 -8.92 24.78
C ASP A 376 -10.59 -9.74 24.90
N ARG A 377 -11.56 -9.23 25.66
CA ARG A 377 -12.87 -9.87 25.82
C ARG A 377 -13.68 -9.87 24.51
N LEU A 378 -13.66 -8.77 23.75
CA LEU A 378 -14.34 -8.67 22.47
C LEU A 378 -13.70 -9.59 21.43
N LEU A 379 -12.37 -9.53 21.30
CA LEU A 379 -11.61 -10.33 20.35
C LEU A 379 -11.71 -11.83 20.63
N ALA A 380 -11.70 -12.25 21.90
CA ALA A 380 -11.84 -13.66 22.27
C ALA A 380 -13.21 -14.27 21.95
N ARG A 381 -14.25 -13.44 21.81
CA ARG A 381 -15.61 -13.89 21.48
C ARG A 381 -15.91 -13.89 19.99
N ARG A 382 -15.09 -13.22 19.19
CA ARG A 382 -15.29 -13.12 17.75
C ARG A 382 -15.04 -14.46 17.08
N PRO A 383 -16.00 -15.01 16.32
CA PRO A 383 -15.76 -16.19 15.47
C PRO A 383 -14.66 -15.93 14.45
N ALA A 384 -13.90 -16.95 14.11
CA ALA A 384 -12.81 -16.79 13.14
C ALA A 384 -13.28 -16.49 11.71
N ASP A 385 -14.50 -16.86 11.39
CA ASP A 385 -15.18 -16.64 10.11
C ASP A 385 -16.21 -15.50 10.14
N ASP A 386 -16.14 -14.64 11.14
CA ASP A 386 -16.90 -13.39 11.19
C ASP A 386 -16.17 -12.31 10.38
N TYR A 387 -16.73 -11.94 9.23
CA TYR A 387 -16.15 -10.98 8.28
C TYR A 387 -16.96 -9.69 8.13
N ASP A 388 -18.03 -9.49 8.88
CA ASP A 388 -18.98 -8.39 8.68
C ASP A 388 -18.28 -7.01 8.76
N GLU A 389 -17.34 -6.86 9.70
CA GLU A 389 -16.54 -5.64 9.84
C GLU A 389 -15.53 -5.40 8.71
N LEU A 390 -15.34 -6.38 7.80
CA LEU A 390 -14.40 -6.30 6.67
C LEU A 390 -15.09 -6.02 5.33
N ASP A 391 -16.40 -6.13 5.26
CA ASP A 391 -17.15 -5.99 3.99
C ASP A 391 -16.93 -4.64 3.33
N TRP A 392 -16.95 -3.57 4.11
CA TRP A 392 -16.71 -2.23 3.56
C TRP A 392 -15.35 -2.09 2.87
N LEU A 393 -14.36 -2.93 3.28
CA LEU A 393 -12.99 -2.90 2.78
C LEU A 393 -12.76 -3.88 1.63
N TYR A 394 -13.32 -5.08 1.73
CA TYR A 394 -13.00 -6.19 0.83
C TYR A 394 -14.10 -6.54 -0.17
N ALA A 395 -15.37 -6.25 0.13
CA ALA A 395 -16.44 -6.51 -0.81
C ALA A 395 -16.30 -5.64 -2.08
N PRO A 396 -16.71 -6.15 -3.26
CA PRO A 396 -16.76 -5.35 -4.47
C PRO A 396 -17.72 -4.16 -4.29
N ALA A 397 -17.36 -3.01 -4.89
CA ALA A 397 -18.28 -1.89 -4.91
C ALA A 397 -19.58 -2.29 -5.66
N PRO A 398 -20.76 -1.78 -5.23
CA PRO A 398 -22.05 -2.16 -5.84
C PRO A 398 -22.13 -1.98 -7.36
N GLU A 399 -21.37 -1.05 -7.92
CA GLU A 399 -21.33 -0.79 -9.36
C GLU A 399 -20.43 -1.75 -10.16
N ALA A 400 -19.51 -2.46 -9.49
CA ALA A 400 -18.56 -3.36 -10.15
C ALA A 400 -19.16 -4.72 -10.55
N THR A 401 -20.37 -5.05 -10.08
CA THR A 401 -21.02 -6.34 -10.32
C THR A 401 -21.69 -6.47 -11.71
N ALA A 402 -21.78 -5.38 -12.48
CA ALA A 402 -22.45 -5.39 -13.80
C ALA A 402 -21.56 -5.89 -14.96
N GLY A 403 -20.33 -6.32 -14.73
CA GLY A 403 -19.39 -6.77 -15.76
C GLY A 403 -18.38 -7.82 -15.29
N SER A 404 -18.72 -8.65 -14.28
CA SER A 404 -17.79 -9.64 -13.73
C SER A 404 -17.49 -10.75 -14.74
N ALA A 405 -16.19 -10.95 -15.01
CA ALA A 405 -15.64 -12.15 -15.64
C ALA A 405 -15.98 -13.42 -14.82
N PRO A 406 -16.03 -14.60 -15.45
CA PRO A 406 -16.40 -15.84 -14.77
C PRO A 406 -15.42 -16.20 -13.64
N ASP A 407 -16.02 -16.60 -12.56
CA ASP A 407 -15.53 -17.19 -11.32
C ASP A 407 -14.01 -17.42 -11.18
N ALA A 408 -13.31 -16.45 -10.58
CA ALA A 408 -11.90 -16.56 -10.22
C ALA A 408 -11.66 -17.65 -9.14
N ALA A 409 -12.70 -18.08 -8.44
CA ALA A 409 -12.62 -19.12 -7.41
C ALA A 409 -12.29 -20.51 -8.00
N GLU A 410 -12.75 -20.82 -9.23
CA GLU A 410 -12.41 -22.09 -9.89
C GLU A 410 -10.97 -22.15 -10.41
N ARG A 411 -10.34 -20.99 -10.66
CA ARG A 411 -8.96 -20.94 -11.19
C ARG A 411 -7.89 -21.18 -10.11
N ILE A 412 -8.21 -20.92 -8.86
CA ILE A 412 -7.24 -20.99 -7.74
C ILE A 412 -7.12 -22.42 -7.18
N ASP A 413 -8.15 -23.26 -7.34
CA ASP A 413 -8.12 -24.66 -6.87
C ASP A 413 -7.29 -25.58 -7.81
N ALA A 414 -6.87 -25.10 -8.97
CA ALA A 414 -6.10 -25.86 -9.97
C ALA A 414 -4.57 -25.80 -9.75
N THR A 415 -4.07 -25.09 -8.73
CA THR A 415 -2.63 -25.06 -8.44
C THR A 415 -2.25 -26.28 -7.60
N PRO A 416 -1.33 -27.16 -8.04
CA PRO A 416 -0.97 -28.37 -7.28
C PRO A 416 -0.34 -27.99 -5.95
N ARG A 417 -0.92 -28.52 -4.87
CA ARG A 417 -0.31 -28.53 -3.54
C ARG A 417 0.86 -29.55 -3.57
N THR A 418 2.06 -29.07 -3.81
CA THR A 418 3.31 -29.84 -3.56
C THR A 418 4.14 -29.14 -2.50
#